data_f1491701e64c1884d3d20c83c6cd0f9b
#
_entry.id   f1491701e64c1884d3d20c83c6cd0f9b
#
_cell.length_a   1.000
_cell.length_b   1.000
_cell.length_c   1.000
_cell.angle_alpha   90.00
_cell.angle_beta   90.00
_cell.angle_gamma   90.00
#
_symmetry.space_group_name_H-M   'P 1'
#
loop_
_entity.id
_entity.type
_entity.pdbx_description
1 polymer ?
#
loop_
_entity_poly.entity_id
_entity_poly.type
_entity_poly.pdbx_seq_one_letter_code
_entity_poly.pdbx_strand_id
1 'polypeptide(L)'
;KNREISLPVGTYNMIYWGTPKYEEPIYSNPVVVDPQITIGGDLSQQYFGLRKVSADTTYYPVFDLVYTVKPAHIGTEELSAAMQRVVAGLKVIVKNKNNGILSSSIAGMEVHVGGIAEKLNMYTAAPVNQTKTVSFPLVLSADGTQMSNATVMLFPSSAKPMFKLIIKLKNGNTKVYQQPLD
;
A
#
# COMPACT_ATOMS: atom_id res chain seq x y z
N LYS A 1 -14.57 4.60 -17.95
CA LYS A 1 -15.05 5.77 -18.73
C LYS A 1 -13.93 6.18 -19.67
N ASN A 2 -14.19 6.14 -20.98
CA ASN A 2 -13.27 6.70 -21.96
C ASN A 2 -13.29 8.22 -21.82
N ARG A 3 -12.12 8.82 -21.71
CA ARG A 3 -11.94 10.26 -21.73
C ARG A 3 -11.13 10.62 -22.97
N GLU A 4 -11.63 11.53 -23.74
CA GLU A 4 -10.87 12.12 -24.84
C GLU A 4 -9.91 13.17 -24.28
N ILE A 5 -8.67 13.10 -24.73
CA ILE A 5 -7.62 14.06 -24.38
C ILE A 5 -7.13 14.63 -25.71
N SER A 6 -7.24 15.94 -25.86
CA SER A 6 -6.70 16.64 -27.02
C SER A 6 -5.26 17.06 -26.73
N LEU A 7 -4.33 16.50 -27.46
CA LEU A 7 -2.91 16.86 -27.41
C LEU A 7 -2.43 17.29 -28.80
N PRO A 8 -1.50 18.26 -28.90
CA PRO A 8 -0.83 18.54 -30.17
C PRO A 8 -0.14 17.31 -30.74
N VAL A 9 -0.03 17.24 -32.04
CA VAL A 9 0.75 16.19 -32.70
C VAL A 9 2.20 16.25 -32.22
N GLY A 10 2.76 15.10 -31.85
CA GLY A 10 4.12 15.02 -31.35
C GLY A 10 4.41 13.70 -30.61
N THR A 11 5.63 13.58 -30.13
CA THR A 11 6.08 12.43 -29.35
C THR A 11 6.15 12.82 -27.87
N TYR A 12 5.53 12.01 -27.01
CA TYR A 12 5.44 12.24 -25.57
C TYR A 12 5.89 10.99 -24.83
N ASN A 13 6.49 11.17 -23.67
CA ASN A 13 6.58 10.11 -22.65
C ASN A 13 5.35 10.20 -21.75
N MET A 14 4.51 9.18 -21.79
CA MET A 14 3.26 9.14 -21.02
C MET A 14 3.39 8.18 -19.86
N ILE A 15 2.95 8.65 -18.70
CA ILE A 15 2.83 7.84 -17.50
C ILE A 15 1.36 7.56 -17.26
N TYR A 16 1.02 6.28 -17.13
CA TYR A 16 -0.33 5.84 -16.81
C TYR A 16 -0.31 5.20 -15.44
N TRP A 17 -1.27 5.54 -14.59
CA TRP A 17 -1.47 4.85 -13.32
C TRP A 17 -2.94 4.74 -12.98
N GLY A 18 -3.28 3.79 -12.11
CA GLY A 18 -4.63 3.59 -11.64
C GLY A 18 -4.69 2.72 -10.40
N THR A 19 -5.85 2.69 -9.79
CA THR A 19 -6.17 1.91 -8.60
C THR A 19 -7.33 0.97 -8.91
N PRO A 20 -7.10 -0.19 -9.58
CA PRO A 20 -8.16 -1.02 -10.14
C PRO A 20 -9.03 -1.71 -9.09
N LYS A 21 -8.50 -1.96 -7.90
CA LYS A 21 -9.23 -2.50 -6.76
C LYS A 21 -9.34 -1.45 -5.68
N TYR A 22 -10.48 -0.80 -5.64
CA TYR A 22 -10.87 0.04 -4.53
C TYR A 22 -11.77 -0.79 -3.60
N GLU A 23 -11.18 -1.39 -2.58
CA GLU A 23 -11.94 -1.83 -1.41
C GLU A 23 -11.89 -0.67 -0.42
N GLU A 24 -13.04 -0.30 0.14
CA GLU A 24 -13.05 0.74 1.17
C GLU A 24 -12.04 0.36 2.24
N PRO A 25 -11.01 1.16 2.44
CA PRO A 25 -10.00 0.84 3.44
C PRO A 25 -10.65 0.88 4.82
N ILE A 26 -10.19 0.02 5.71
CA ILE A 26 -10.50 0.02 7.15
C ILE A 26 -10.17 1.38 7.81
N TYR A 27 -9.53 2.27 7.10
CA TYR A 27 -9.17 3.64 7.46
C TYR A 27 -9.83 4.63 6.51
N SER A 28 -10.36 5.69 7.09
CA SER A 28 -11.27 6.65 6.47
C SER A 28 -10.65 7.64 5.47
N ASN A 29 -9.45 7.43 4.98
CA ASN A 29 -8.77 8.37 4.09
C ASN A 29 -8.01 7.67 2.96
N PRO A 30 -8.02 8.22 1.74
CA PRO A 30 -7.21 7.71 0.63
C PRO A 30 -5.74 7.67 1.01
N VAL A 31 -5.06 6.60 0.67
CA VAL A 31 -3.79 6.21 1.27
C VAL A 31 -2.62 6.32 0.31
N VAL A 32 -2.88 6.61 -0.94
CA VAL A 32 -1.85 7.09 -1.85
C VAL A 32 -1.96 8.60 -1.88
N VAL A 33 -0.91 9.28 -1.49
CA VAL A 33 -0.83 10.70 -1.77
C VAL A 33 -0.73 10.82 -3.28
N ASP A 34 -1.75 11.40 -3.91
CA ASP A 34 -1.67 11.73 -5.32
C ASP A 34 -0.38 12.49 -5.56
N PRO A 35 0.44 12.06 -6.53
CA PRO A 35 1.67 12.75 -6.79
C PRO A 35 1.35 14.20 -7.14
N GLN A 36 1.90 15.12 -6.39
CA GLN A 36 1.78 16.53 -6.70
C GLN A 36 2.69 16.84 -7.89
N ILE A 37 2.13 16.73 -9.09
CA ILE A 37 2.86 16.98 -10.32
C ILE A 37 3.02 18.49 -10.46
N THR A 38 4.26 18.95 -10.47
CA THR A 38 4.58 20.34 -10.77
C THR A 38 4.70 20.50 -12.29
N ILE A 39 3.90 21.38 -12.88
CA ILE A 39 4.00 21.72 -14.29
C ILE A 39 5.38 22.30 -14.58
N GLY A 40 6.08 21.72 -15.58
CA GLY A 40 7.47 22.06 -15.91
C GLY A 40 8.51 21.37 -15.03
N GLY A 41 8.10 20.55 -14.05
CA GLY A 41 8.99 19.74 -13.23
C GLY A 41 9.50 18.51 -13.98
N ASP A 42 10.66 18.00 -13.54
CA ASP A 42 11.24 16.77 -14.04
C ASP A 42 10.48 15.55 -13.49
N LEU A 43 9.88 14.74 -14.36
CA LEU A 43 9.15 13.52 -13.96
C LEU A 43 10.05 12.51 -13.25
N SER A 44 11.35 12.49 -13.52
CA SER A 44 12.30 11.61 -12.83
C SER A 44 12.48 11.96 -11.33
N GLN A 45 11.99 13.13 -10.92
CA GLN A 45 12.00 13.62 -9.55
C GLN A 45 10.61 13.63 -8.91
N GLN A 46 9.62 12.99 -9.53
CA GLN A 46 8.26 12.85 -8.99
C GLN A 46 8.06 11.43 -8.44
N TYR A 47 7.25 11.31 -7.39
CA TYR A 47 7.11 10.06 -6.64
C TYR A 47 5.67 9.79 -6.24
N PHE A 48 5.30 8.49 -6.18
CA PHE A 48 4.16 8.02 -5.41
C PHE A 48 4.65 7.78 -3.98
N GLY A 49 4.04 8.43 -2.99
CA GLY A 49 4.51 8.37 -1.60
C GLY A 49 3.57 7.62 -0.65
N LEU A 50 4.13 7.05 0.42
CA LEU A 50 3.36 6.58 1.56
C LEU A 50 2.76 7.77 2.31
N ARG A 51 1.58 7.56 2.90
CA ARG A 51 0.95 8.52 3.79
C ARG A 51 1.21 8.16 5.24
N LYS A 52 1.72 9.11 6.00
CA LYS A 52 2.00 8.94 7.42
C LYS A 52 0.72 8.86 8.24
N VAL A 53 0.67 7.94 9.19
CA VAL A 53 -0.35 7.94 10.25
C VAL A 53 -0.09 9.15 11.15
N SER A 54 -1.12 9.93 11.44
CA SER A 54 -0.96 11.17 12.21
C SER A 54 -0.30 10.92 13.56
N ALA A 55 0.66 11.76 13.92
CA ALA A 55 1.43 11.72 15.17
C ALA A 55 2.25 10.43 15.44
N ASP A 56 2.30 9.50 14.49
CA ASP A 56 3.04 8.25 14.64
C ASP A 56 4.24 8.20 13.69
N THR A 57 5.13 7.23 13.92
CA THR A 57 6.27 6.92 13.05
C THR A 57 5.94 5.89 11.97
N THR A 58 4.69 5.45 11.90
CA THR A 58 4.19 4.46 10.95
C THR A 58 3.38 5.09 9.82
N TYR A 59 3.20 4.32 8.75
CA TYR A 59 2.51 4.74 7.54
C TYR A 59 1.32 3.83 7.26
N TYR A 60 0.31 4.37 6.58
CA TYR A 60 -0.81 3.58 6.08
C TYR A 60 -0.37 2.65 4.96
N PRO A 61 -1.00 1.47 4.81
CA PRO A 61 -0.89 0.68 3.59
C PRO A 61 -1.35 1.51 2.38
N VAL A 62 -0.98 1.08 1.18
CA VAL A 62 -1.35 1.76 -0.06
C VAL A 62 -2.54 1.07 -0.74
N PHE A 63 -3.13 1.75 -1.74
CA PHE A 63 -4.10 1.14 -2.63
C PHE A 63 -3.42 0.22 -3.64
N ASP A 64 -4.23 -0.60 -4.32
CA ASP A 64 -3.79 -1.39 -5.46
C ASP A 64 -3.35 -0.45 -6.59
N LEU A 65 -2.06 -0.29 -6.77
CA LEU A 65 -1.46 0.61 -7.73
C LEU A 65 -0.97 -0.17 -8.95
N VAL A 66 -1.52 0.15 -10.10
CA VAL A 66 -1.02 -0.29 -11.40
C VAL A 66 -0.43 0.89 -12.16
N TYR A 67 0.58 0.61 -12.96
CA TYR A 67 1.42 1.64 -13.52
C TYR A 67 2.09 1.18 -14.82
N THR A 68 2.30 2.11 -15.74
CA THR A 68 3.20 1.92 -16.88
C THR A 68 3.72 3.25 -17.39
N VAL A 69 4.90 3.22 -18.02
CA VAL A 69 5.45 4.32 -18.79
C VAL A 69 5.58 3.87 -20.23
N LYS A 70 5.13 4.70 -21.16
CA LYS A 70 5.17 4.39 -22.58
C LYS A 70 5.39 5.67 -23.40
N PRO A 71 6.32 5.67 -24.38
CA PRO A 71 6.32 6.71 -25.39
C PRO A 71 5.06 6.62 -26.26
N ALA A 72 4.50 7.75 -26.61
CA ALA A 72 3.31 7.86 -27.44
C ALA A 72 3.53 8.85 -28.58
N HIS A 73 3.13 8.47 -29.79
CA HIS A 73 3.17 9.30 -30.98
C HIS A 73 1.77 9.80 -31.31
N ILE A 74 1.44 11.00 -30.83
CA ILE A 74 0.10 11.56 -31.02
C ILE A 74 -0.08 11.98 -32.48
N GLY A 75 -1.18 11.49 -33.07
CA GLY A 75 -1.57 11.74 -34.46
C GLY A 75 -1.26 10.61 -35.43
N THR A 76 -0.56 9.55 -35.02
CA THR A 76 -0.17 8.43 -35.88
C THR A 76 -0.54 7.05 -35.34
N GLU A 77 -0.89 6.93 -34.08
CA GLU A 77 -1.22 5.64 -33.47
C GLU A 77 -2.39 5.74 -32.49
N GLU A 78 -3.06 4.62 -32.28
CA GLU A 78 -4.01 4.44 -31.21
C GLU A 78 -3.27 4.22 -29.89
N LEU A 79 -3.68 4.94 -28.85
CA LEU A 79 -3.05 4.82 -27.54
C LEU A 79 -3.57 3.61 -26.78
N SER A 80 -2.68 2.68 -26.49
CA SER A 80 -2.95 1.55 -25.60
C SER A 80 -1.77 1.36 -24.63
N ALA A 81 -2.06 0.95 -23.40
CA ALA A 81 -1.05 0.74 -22.39
C ALA A 81 -1.33 -0.50 -21.57
N ALA A 82 -0.37 -1.42 -21.50
CA ALA A 82 -0.41 -2.56 -20.59
C ALA A 82 0.09 -2.13 -19.20
N MET A 83 -0.77 -2.22 -18.19
CA MET A 83 -0.48 -1.80 -16.82
C MET A 83 0.13 -2.95 -16.03
N GLN A 84 1.11 -2.65 -15.18
CA GLN A 84 1.73 -3.60 -14.26
C GLN A 84 1.43 -3.21 -12.82
N ARG A 85 1.17 -4.22 -11.98
CA ARG A 85 1.00 -4.00 -10.54
C ARG A 85 2.36 -3.80 -9.90
N VAL A 86 2.50 -2.73 -9.12
CA VAL A 86 3.75 -2.35 -8.44
C VAL A 86 3.65 -2.48 -6.91
N VAL A 87 2.59 -3.11 -6.43
CA VAL A 87 2.32 -3.38 -5.01
C VAL A 87 2.04 -4.86 -4.78
N ALA A 88 2.25 -5.32 -3.57
CA ALA A 88 1.95 -6.68 -3.14
C ALA A 88 0.84 -6.68 -2.07
N GLY A 89 -0.05 -7.67 -2.13
CA GLY A 89 -1.11 -7.84 -1.13
C GLY A 89 -0.63 -8.62 0.09
N LEU A 90 -1.06 -8.18 1.27
CA LEU A 90 -0.83 -8.89 2.53
C LEU A 90 -2.15 -9.10 3.27
N LYS A 91 -2.43 -10.35 3.63
CA LYS A 91 -3.52 -10.71 4.53
C LYS A 91 -2.98 -11.49 5.72
N VAL A 92 -3.33 -11.03 6.92
CA VAL A 92 -2.95 -11.67 8.19
C VAL A 92 -4.19 -12.24 8.84
N ILE A 93 -4.11 -13.48 9.31
CA ILE A 93 -5.17 -14.15 10.07
C ILE A 93 -4.54 -14.70 11.34
N VAL A 94 -5.07 -14.28 12.49
CA VAL A 94 -4.66 -14.75 13.82
C VAL A 94 -5.74 -15.64 14.40
N LYS A 95 -5.39 -16.85 14.79
CA LYS A 95 -6.28 -17.85 15.38
C LYS A 95 -5.64 -18.52 16.59
N ASN A 96 -6.46 -19.06 17.50
CA ASN A 96 -5.99 -20.03 18.48
C ASN A 96 -5.58 -21.35 17.81
N LYS A 97 -4.67 -22.08 18.44
CA LYS A 97 -4.24 -23.40 17.95
C LYS A 97 -5.40 -24.41 17.80
N ASN A 98 -6.43 -24.28 18.64
CA ASN A 98 -7.63 -25.15 18.62
C ASN A 98 -8.77 -24.57 17.77
N ASN A 99 -8.55 -23.47 17.06
CA ASN A 99 -9.58 -22.71 16.32
C ASN A 99 -10.77 -22.25 17.18
N GLY A 100 -10.59 -22.18 18.51
CA GLY A 100 -11.61 -21.71 19.44
C GLY A 100 -11.71 -20.19 19.48
N ILE A 101 -12.67 -19.72 20.29
CA ILE A 101 -12.90 -18.29 20.53
C ILE A 101 -11.63 -17.65 21.13
N LEU A 102 -11.23 -16.51 20.61
CA LEU A 102 -10.12 -15.73 21.14
C LEU A 102 -10.44 -15.19 22.53
N SER A 103 -9.41 -15.03 23.36
CA SER A 103 -9.57 -14.54 24.74
C SER A 103 -10.30 -13.20 24.80
N SER A 104 -11.27 -13.09 25.69
CA SER A 104 -11.98 -11.83 25.97
C SER A 104 -11.11 -10.74 26.60
N SER A 105 -9.89 -11.08 27.04
CA SER A 105 -8.92 -10.12 27.55
C SER A 105 -8.22 -9.32 26.45
N ILE A 106 -8.38 -9.70 25.19
CA ILE A 106 -7.82 -9.00 24.05
C ILE A 106 -8.67 -7.77 23.74
N ALA A 107 -8.04 -6.58 23.78
CA ALA A 107 -8.68 -5.32 23.38
C ALA A 107 -8.56 -5.08 21.87
N GLY A 108 -7.46 -5.51 21.23
CA GLY A 108 -7.23 -5.36 19.81
C GLY A 108 -5.89 -5.93 19.38
N MET A 109 -5.70 -6.00 18.07
CA MET A 109 -4.44 -6.40 17.45
C MET A 109 -4.08 -5.43 16.33
N GLU A 110 -2.80 -5.22 16.19
CA GLU A 110 -2.23 -4.35 15.16
C GLU A 110 -1.01 -5.03 14.52
N VAL A 111 -0.87 -4.89 13.22
CA VAL A 111 0.27 -5.43 12.46
C VAL A 111 1.16 -4.28 12.04
N HIS A 112 2.47 -4.44 12.22
CA HIS A 112 3.50 -3.56 11.71
C HIS A 112 4.41 -4.35 10.76
N VAL A 113 4.63 -3.80 9.56
CA VAL A 113 5.54 -4.38 8.58
C VAL A 113 6.64 -3.37 8.28
N GLY A 114 7.86 -3.70 8.69
CA GLY A 114 9.05 -2.86 8.47
C GLY A 114 9.79 -3.22 7.19
N GLY A 115 10.65 -2.31 6.75
CA GLY A 115 11.44 -2.50 5.53
C GLY A 115 10.68 -2.15 4.25
N ILE A 116 9.64 -1.34 4.31
CA ILE A 116 8.81 -0.94 3.18
C ILE A 116 9.34 0.36 2.57
N ALA A 117 9.30 0.45 1.23
CA ALA A 117 9.69 1.65 0.51
C ALA A 117 8.82 2.86 0.93
N GLU A 118 9.47 3.98 1.16
CA GLU A 118 8.80 5.25 1.45
C GLU A 118 8.02 5.78 0.25
N LYS A 119 8.58 5.58 -0.95
CA LYS A 119 8.05 6.09 -2.20
C LYS A 119 8.54 5.31 -3.41
N LEU A 120 7.82 5.43 -4.51
CA LEU A 120 8.20 4.89 -5.81
C LEU A 120 8.41 6.03 -6.80
N ASN A 121 9.49 5.95 -7.57
CA ASN A 121 9.72 6.91 -8.64
C ASN A 121 8.64 6.76 -9.72
N MET A 122 8.03 7.85 -10.14
CA MET A 122 6.96 7.83 -11.14
C MET A 122 7.43 7.39 -12.52
N TYR A 123 8.69 7.65 -12.86
CA TYR A 123 9.23 7.34 -14.17
C TYR A 123 9.77 5.91 -14.27
N THR A 124 10.36 5.38 -13.20
CA THR A 124 11.03 4.07 -13.21
C THR A 124 10.31 3.02 -12.37
N ALA A 125 9.36 3.40 -11.52
CA ALA A 125 8.78 2.60 -10.45
C ALA A 125 9.81 2.09 -9.41
N ALA A 126 11.02 2.63 -9.41
CA ALA A 126 12.06 2.21 -8.49
C ALA A 126 11.69 2.60 -7.04
N PRO A 127 11.81 1.65 -6.10
CA PRO A 127 11.57 1.94 -4.69
C PRO A 127 12.70 2.78 -4.09
N VAL A 128 12.33 3.69 -3.20
CA VAL A 128 13.24 4.57 -2.50
C VAL A 128 13.05 4.41 -1.00
N ASN A 129 14.16 4.31 -0.27
CA ASN A 129 14.19 4.27 1.19
C ASN A 129 13.30 3.16 1.79
N GLN A 130 13.69 1.91 1.57
CA GLN A 130 12.98 0.70 2.03
C GLN A 130 13.21 0.44 3.54
N THR A 131 12.92 1.43 4.36
CA THR A 131 13.12 1.42 5.81
C THR A 131 11.87 1.79 6.60
N LYS A 132 10.76 2.04 5.92
CA LYS A 132 9.54 2.51 6.57
C LYS A 132 8.71 1.36 7.11
N THR A 133 7.92 1.64 8.14
CA THR A 133 7.00 0.70 8.76
C THR A 133 5.58 1.09 8.44
N VAL A 134 4.85 0.15 7.84
CA VAL A 134 3.42 0.26 7.57
C VAL A 134 2.66 -0.44 8.69
N SER A 135 1.59 0.17 9.18
CA SER A 135 0.74 -0.39 10.23
C SER A 135 -0.72 -0.44 9.81
N PHE A 136 -1.43 -1.46 10.29
CA PHE A 136 -2.86 -1.62 10.09
C PHE A 136 -3.47 -2.48 11.20
N PRO A 137 -4.74 -2.23 11.57
CA PRO A 137 -5.43 -3.01 12.57
C PRO A 137 -5.95 -4.33 12.02
N LEU A 138 -6.15 -5.31 12.92
CA LEU A 138 -6.93 -6.51 12.65
C LEU A 138 -8.33 -6.36 13.26
N VAL A 139 -9.31 -6.98 12.62
CA VAL A 139 -10.71 -6.95 13.02
C VAL A 139 -11.15 -8.34 13.49
N LEU A 140 -11.86 -8.40 14.61
CA LEU A 140 -12.42 -9.63 15.14
C LEU A 140 -13.56 -10.12 14.25
N SER A 141 -13.55 -11.42 13.90
CA SER A 141 -14.64 -12.07 13.20
C SER A 141 -15.93 -12.10 14.03
N ALA A 142 -17.08 -12.22 13.35
CA ALA A 142 -18.38 -12.26 14.03
C ALA A 142 -18.52 -13.42 15.02
N ASP A 143 -17.88 -14.55 14.74
CA ASP A 143 -17.85 -15.73 15.61
C ASP A 143 -16.77 -15.67 16.71
N GLY A 144 -15.96 -14.65 16.73
CA GLY A 144 -14.92 -14.44 17.73
C GLY A 144 -13.71 -15.37 17.63
N THR A 145 -13.57 -16.15 16.54
CA THR A 145 -12.54 -17.19 16.41
C THR A 145 -11.26 -16.71 15.76
N GLN A 146 -11.27 -15.56 15.10
CA GLN A 146 -10.11 -15.02 14.42
C GLN A 146 -10.09 -13.50 14.40
N MET A 147 -8.89 -12.96 14.30
CA MET A 147 -8.67 -11.56 13.93
C MET A 147 -7.92 -11.49 12.60
N SER A 148 -8.39 -10.66 11.70
CA SER A 148 -7.82 -10.53 10.36
C SER A 148 -7.98 -9.12 9.80
N ASN A 149 -7.29 -8.82 8.72
CA ASN A 149 -7.50 -7.63 7.92
C ASN A 149 -8.17 -7.99 6.59
N ALA A 150 -8.88 -7.03 5.98
CA ALA A 150 -9.04 -7.03 4.53
C ALA A 150 -7.64 -6.90 3.90
N THR A 151 -7.41 -7.56 2.75
CA THR A 151 -6.09 -7.52 2.11
C THR A 151 -5.62 -6.08 1.94
N VAL A 152 -4.46 -5.75 2.50
CA VAL A 152 -3.80 -4.47 2.33
C VAL A 152 -2.71 -4.57 1.26
N MET A 153 -2.41 -3.46 0.60
CA MET A 153 -1.33 -3.38 -0.38
C MET A 153 -0.13 -2.66 0.21
N LEU A 154 1.05 -3.13 -0.16
CA LEU A 154 2.34 -2.62 0.29
C LEU A 154 3.22 -2.26 -0.90
N PHE A 155 3.97 -1.19 -0.78
CA PHE A 155 5.09 -0.89 -1.68
C PHE A 155 6.18 -1.96 -1.54
N PRO A 156 7.11 -2.07 -2.52
CA PRO A 156 8.19 -3.03 -2.45
C PRO A 156 8.97 -2.96 -1.15
N SER A 157 9.31 -4.11 -0.61
CA SER A 157 10.10 -4.24 0.60
C SER A 157 11.59 -4.42 0.32
N SER A 158 12.39 -4.21 1.35
CA SER A 158 13.76 -4.71 1.38
C SER A 158 13.81 -6.24 1.31
N ALA A 159 15.00 -6.82 1.18
CA ALA A 159 15.20 -8.28 1.11
C ALA A 159 14.73 -9.02 2.38
N LYS A 160 14.65 -8.32 3.50
CA LYS A 160 14.25 -8.90 4.80
C LYS A 160 13.23 -8.00 5.51
N PRO A 161 11.97 -7.97 5.04
CA PRO A 161 10.93 -7.24 5.74
C PRO A 161 10.66 -7.89 7.10
N MET A 162 10.33 -7.06 8.08
CA MET A 162 10.07 -7.50 9.45
C MET A 162 8.58 -7.44 9.75
N PHE A 163 7.99 -8.56 10.15
CA PHE A 163 6.61 -8.64 10.62
C PHE A 163 6.58 -8.51 12.14
N LYS A 164 5.68 -7.67 12.64
CA LYS A 164 5.40 -7.52 14.06
C LYS A 164 3.90 -7.57 14.30
N LEU A 165 3.46 -8.44 15.21
CA LEU A 165 2.09 -8.49 15.70
C LEU A 165 2.05 -7.91 17.13
N ILE A 166 1.25 -6.87 17.33
CA ILE A 166 1.05 -6.24 18.64
C ILE A 166 -0.36 -6.61 19.13
N ILE A 167 -0.43 -7.35 20.24
CA ILE A 167 -1.67 -7.70 20.89
C ILE A 167 -1.86 -6.76 22.08
N LYS A 168 -2.92 -5.95 22.02
CA LYS A 168 -3.30 -5.03 23.10
C LYS A 168 -4.30 -5.73 24.02
N LEU A 169 -4.01 -5.76 25.31
CA LEU A 169 -4.89 -6.35 26.32
C LEU A 169 -5.72 -5.26 27.00
N LYS A 170 -6.89 -5.65 27.51
CA LYS A 170 -7.82 -4.73 28.21
C LYS A 170 -7.25 -4.13 29.50
N ASN A 171 -6.25 -4.77 30.09
CA ASN A 171 -5.55 -4.25 31.28
C ASN A 171 -4.47 -3.20 30.93
N GLY A 172 -4.32 -2.82 29.65
CA GLY A 172 -3.34 -1.88 29.17
C GLY A 172 -1.97 -2.49 28.79
N ASN A 173 -1.74 -3.77 29.09
CA ASN A 173 -0.52 -4.45 28.69
C ASN A 173 -0.55 -4.82 27.20
N THR A 174 0.63 -5.02 26.64
CA THR A 174 0.81 -5.47 25.26
C THR A 174 1.68 -6.71 25.19
N LYS A 175 1.39 -7.58 24.21
CA LYS A 175 2.27 -8.69 23.80
C LYS A 175 2.73 -8.43 22.38
N VAL A 176 4.00 -8.65 22.12
CA VAL A 176 4.60 -8.42 20.79
C VAL A 176 5.25 -9.70 20.31
N TYR A 177 4.88 -10.09 19.08
CA TYR A 177 5.52 -11.17 18.34
C TYR A 177 6.20 -10.57 17.11
N GLN A 178 7.44 -10.95 16.87
CA GLN A 178 8.23 -10.39 15.78
C GLN A 178 8.97 -11.50 15.05
N GLN A 179 8.91 -11.48 13.72
CA GLN A 179 9.66 -12.41 12.88
C GLN A 179 9.92 -11.80 11.50
N PRO A 180 10.99 -12.22 10.80
CA PRO A 180 11.15 -11.88 9.39
C PRO A 180 10.01 -12.45 8.55
N LEU A 181 9.64 -11.75 7.49
CA LEU A 181 8.84 -12.29 6.40
C LEU A 181 9.78 -12.82 5.33
N ASP A 182 9.65 -14.11 5.00
CA ASP A 182 10.38 -14.78 3.94
C ASP A 182 9.58 -14.78 2.62
#